data_5a63a4682bc7eb945e8214a4962bf33e
#
_entry.id   5a63a4682bc7eb945e8214a4962bf33e
#
_cell.length_a   1.000
_cell.length_b   1.000
_cell.length_c   1.000
_cell.angle_alpha   90.00
_cell.angle_beta   90.00
_cell.angle_gamma   90.00
#
_symmetry.space_group_name_H-M   'P 1'
#
loop_
_entity.id
_entity.type
_entity.pdbx_description
1 polymer ?
#
loop_
_entity_poly.entity_id
_entity_poly.type
_entity_poly.pdbx_seq_one_letter_code
_entity_poly.pdbx_strand_id
1 'polypeptide(L)'
;MYCTEPFRIPLAGLVDVCAFDKTGTLTSDTLRLHGVRLPNAVTKSDSIVKDDDDLILFDDILSKAKSTSPSPDDDEGDDMNMGSINTIRSLLPRETLRVMVGCQSLATTHVVIPGRGVHLELCGDPLEKAVMEGCGFTIHPRTEAVVEKEYLLMNGSTPLAPLSSKSRGSIKVLHRFGFSSKLRRMTVLATESPDNTMNATLWALTKGAPEALMPLLDPTSLPVDYEQAYLRHMTLGRRVLALAYRDLGKNTPFSFATWKSSRDSVEAKLKFAGLLVMDSPLKADSARVIKEIRSGNQNVVMVTGDAMLTAVEVARRVGIIDASQDCTYELCHLAENSKHEQFVFLPLDHGIRAFVNVGEQLVYSPSKYSELVGLVRDGKANFCVSGDVLTKLANHAIVMPTVSGKTYEIDDDRAVLNHPAAKLVLSRLVPLCSVFARHAPRQKEAVIAAFNASGRHTLMCGDGTNDVGAVRQPFCLM
;
A
#
# COMPACT_ATOMS: atom_id res chain seq x y z
N MET A 1 21.46 14.40 11.70
CA MET A 1 21.07 14.89 10.36
C MET A 1 22.35 15.36 9.67
N TYR A 2 22.62 14.89 8.45
CA TYR A 2 23.79 15.29 7.67
C TYR A 2 23.33 16.11 6.46
N CYS A 3 23.78 17.36 6.35
CA CYS A 3 23.42 18.23 5.24
C CYS A 3 24.40 17.99 4.08
N THR A 4 23.93 17.41 2.98
CA THR A 4 24.74 17.12 1.79
C THR A 4 24.99 18.36 0.93
N GLU A 5 24.09 19.34 0.97
CA GLU A 5 24.13 20.55 0.14
C GLU A 5 23.89 21.82 0.98
N PRO A 6 24.90 22.26 1.80
CA PRO A 6 24.72 23.39 2.73
C PRO A 6 24.33 24.71 2.05
N PHE A 7 24.68 24.89 0.79
CA PHE A 7 24.34 26.09 0.02
C PHE A 7 22.84 26.26 -0.26
N ARG A 8 22.04 25.19 -0.07
CA ARG A 8 20.58 25.25 -0.19
C ARG A 8 19.88 25.74 1.08
N ILE A 9 20.55 25.74 2.23
CA ILE A 9 19.93 26.15 3.50
C ILE A 9 19.32 27.55 3.44
N PRO A 10 20.00 28.58 2.84
CA PRO A 10 19.40 29.90 2.71
C PRO A 10 18.12 29.97 1.89
N LEU A 11 17.91 28.97 0.98
CA LEU A 11 16.71 28.88 0.15
C LEU A 11 15.49 28.38 0.94
N ALA A 12 15.68 27.85 2.15
CA ALA A 12 14.58 27.37 2.99
C ALA A 12 13.55 28.47 3.30
N GLY A 13 13.98 29.73 3.38
CA GLY A 13 13.10 30.88 3.56
C GLY A 13 12.22 31.22 2.34
N LEU A 14 12.50 30.63 1.18
CA LEU A 14 11.74 30.83 -0.05
C LEU A 14 10.70 29.72 -0.30
N VAL A 15 10.58 28.73 0.59
CA VAL A 15 9.69 27.59 0.39
C VAL A 15 8.24 28.03 0.44
N ASP A 16 7.51 27.77 -0.64
CA ASP A 16 6.08 28.01 -0.77
C ASP A 16 5.26 26.73 -0.50
N VAL A 17 5.83 25.56 -0.86
CA VAL A 17 5.15 24.28 -0.80
C VAL A 17 6.02 23.23 -0.11
N CYS A 18 5.47 22.59 0.91
CA CYS A 18 6.06 21.43 1.58
C CYS A 18 5.32 20.17 1.15
N ALA A 19 5.96 19.31 0.37
CA ALA A 19 5.43 18.02 -0.06
C ALA A 19 5.97 16.92 0.85
N PHE A 20 5.09 16.09 1.37
CA PHE A 20 5.44 14.98 2.26
C PHE A 20 5.05 13.65 1.63
N ASP A 21 5.96 12.66 1.69
CA ASP A 21 5.51 11.27 1.56
C ASP A 21 4.72 10.86 2.82
N LYS A 22 3.87 9.85 2.67
CA LYS A 22 3.06 9.34 3.77
C LYS A 22 3.85 8.35 4.63
N THR A 23 4.24 7.23 4.04
CA THR A 23 4.80 6.07 4.74
C THR A 23 6.24 6.32 5.15
N GLY A 24 6.58 6.07 6.42
CA GLY A 24 7.92 6.34 6.97
C GLY A 24 8.18 7.82 7.29
N THR A 25 7.44 8.75 6.67
CA THR A 25 7.59 10.21 6.85
C THR A 25 6.54 10.77 7.81
N LEU A 26 5.26 10.78 7.42
CA LEU A 26 4.14 11.21 8.29
C LEU A 26 3.63 10.11 9.19
N THR A 27 3.72 8.86 8.74
CA THR A 27 3.43 7.67 9.54
C THR A 27 4.72 6.98 9.93
N SER A 28 4.65 6.07 10.90
CA SER A 28 5.75 5.15 11.19
C SER A 28 6.05 4.29 9.95
N ASP A 29 7.31 3.92 9.79
CA ASP A 29 7.77 2.90 8.84
C ASP A 29 7.39 1.48 9.29
N THR A 30 7.10 1.32 10.59
CA THR A 30 6.63 0.04 11.14
C THR A 30 5.14 -0.14 10.84
N LEU A 31 4.85 -1.12 9.98
CA LEU A 31 3.50 -1.60 9.77
C LEU A 31 3.11 -2.54 10.90
N ARG A 32 1.89 -2.40 11.41
CA ARG A 32 1.30 -3.31 12.40
C ARG A 32 0.20 -4.12 11.75
N LEU A 33 0.18 -5.40 12.05
CA LEU A 33 -0.90 -6.29 11.68
C LEU A 33 -2.10 -5.99 12.58
N HIS A 34 -3.13 -5.33 12.01
CA HIS A 34 -4.32 -4.94 12.77
C HIS A 34 -5.31 -6.11 12.91
N GLY A 35 -5.66 -6.74 11.80
CA GLY A 35 -6.57 -7.87 11.81
C GLY A 35 -6.76 -8.55 10.46
N VAL A 36 -7.55 -9.61 10.46
CA VAL A 36 -7.94 -10.34 9.25
C VAL A 36 -9.46 -10.51 9.20
N ARG A 37 -10.06 -10.11 8.08
CA ARG A 37 -11.44 -10.43 7.78
C ARG A 37 -11.51 -11.73 7.02
N LEU A 38 -12.25 -12.68 7.56
CA LEU A 38 -12.43 -14.00 6.94
C LEU A 38 -13.47 -13.98 5.80
N PRO A 39 -13.40 -14.92 4.84
CA PRO A 39 -14.36 -15.00 3.73
C PRO A 39 -15.83 -15.11 4.16
N ASN A 40 -16.10 -15.77 5.29
CA ASN A 40 -17.45 -16.03 5.80
C ASN A 40 -17.88 -15.04 6.89
N ALA A 41 -17.14 -13.96 7.11
CA ALA A 41 -17.55 -12.91 8.04
C ALA A 41 -18.77 -12.18 7.46
N VAL A 42 -19.92 -12.30 8.12
CA VAL A 42 -21.15 -11.62 7.72
C VAL A 42 -21.22 -10.30 8.49
N THR A 43 -21.24 -9.20 7.78
CA THR A 43 -21.61 -7.90 8.39
C THR A 43 -23.08 -7.96 8.76
N LYS A 44 -23.38 -7.80 10.06
CA LYS A 44 -24.77 -7.66 10.54
C LYS A 44 -25.32 -6.35 9.99
N SER A 45 -26.34 -6.43 9.14
CA SER A 45 -26.78 -5.35 8.26
C SER A 45 -27.54 -4.19 8.92
N ASP A 46 -27.85 -4.20 10.22
CA ASP A 46 -28.81 -3.24 10.80
C ASP A 46 -28.42 -2.60 12.15
N SER A 47 -27.19 -2.71 12.57
CA SER A 47 -26.70 -1.93 13.73
C SER A 47 -25.47 -1.13 13.29
N ILE A 48 -25.25 0.03 13.93
CA ILE A 48 -23.99 0.77 13.82
C ILE A 48 -22.86 -0.23 14.14
N VAL A 49 -22.35 -0.89 13.08
CA VAL A 49 -21.30 -1.89 13.19
C VAL A 49 -20.07 -1.13 13.67
N LYS A 50 -19.55 -1.48 14.81
CA LYS A 50 -18.25 -0.95 15.25
C LYS A 50 -17.22 -1.27 14.17
N ASP A 51 -16.28 -0.37 13.95
CA ASP A 51 -15.33 -0.38 12.81
C ASP A 51 -14.57 -1.69 12.63
N ASP A 52 -14.50 -2.55 13.64
CA ASP A 52 -13.69 -3.77 13.68
C ASP A 52 -14.51 -5.06 13.95
N ASP A 53 -15.84 -5.00 14.00
CA ASP A 53 -16.68 -6.15 14.37
C ASP A 53 -16.59 -7.35 13.38
N ASP A 54 -16.07 -7.15 12.18
CA ASP A 54 -15.87 -8.18 11.16
C ASP A 54 -14.43 -8.72 11.08
N LEU A 55 -13.54 -8.21 11.95
CA LEU A 55 -12.13 -8.62 11.99
C LEU A 55 -11.82 -9.59 13.13
N ILE A 56 -10.90 -10.51 12.86
CA ILE A 56 -10.10 -11.15 13.90
C ILE A 56 -8.97 -10.17 14.22
N LEU A 57 -9.10 -9.45 15.35
CA LEU A 57 -8.13 -8.44 15.79
C LEU A 57 -6.92 -9.10 16.44
N PHE A 58 -5.74 -8.74 15.98
CA PHE A 58 -4.49 -9.25 16.54
C PHE A 58 -4.13 -8.54 17.85
N ASP A 59 -4.35 -7.23 17.94
CA ASP A 59 -4.05 -6.45 19.14
C ASP A 59 -4.88 -6.90 20.35
N ASP A 60 -6.14 -7.27 20.17
CA ASP A 60 -7.00 -7.78 21.25
C ASP A 60 -6.52 -9.13 21.80
N ILE A 61 -6.02 -9.99 20.91
CA ILE A 61 -5.49 -11.31 21.29
C ILE A 61 -4.16 -11.13 22.04
N LEU A 62 -3.29 -10.24 21.55
CA LEU A 62 -2.00 -9.95 22.16
C LEU A 62 -2.14 -9.24 23.51
N SER A 63 -3.13 -8.34 23.67
CA SER A 63 -3.37 -7.63 24.94
C SER A 63 -3.97 -8.53 26.02
N LYS A 64 -4.91 -9.42 25.67
CA LYS A 64 -5.50 -10.39 26.61
C LYS A 64 -4.47 -11.35 27.16
N ALA A 65 -3.45 -11.70 26.39
CA ALA A 65 -2.39 -12.58 26.85
C ALA A 65 -1.39 -11.88 27.78
N LYS A 66 -1.18 -10.58 27.65
CA LYS A 66 -0.36 -9.80 28.61
C LYS A 66 -1.01 -9.67 29.98
N SER A 67 -2.34 -9.72 30.06
CA SER A 67 -3.08 -9.60 31.35
C SER A 67 -3.11 -10.89 32.17
N THR A 68 -2.65 -12.01 31.65
CA THR A 68 -2.69 -13.33 32.31
C THR A 68 -1.35 -13.77 32.92
N SER A 69 -0.27 -12.99 32.81
CA SER A 69 1.03 -13.31 33.44
C SER A 69 1.36 -12.27 34.53
N PRO A 70 1.47 -12.66 35.80
CA PRO A 70 1.95 -11.77 36.86
C PRO A 70 3.44 -12.05 37.14
N SER A 71 4.36 -11.19 36.69
CA SER A 71 5.62 -10.93 37.41
C SER A 71 6.28 -9.65 36.90
N PRO A 72 6.70 -8.74 37.80
CA PRO A 72 7.25 -7.43 37.45
C PRO A 72 8.77 -7.39 37.20
N ASP A 73 9.48 -8.49 37.13
CA ASP A 73 10.95 -8.52 37.21
C ASP A 73 11.68 -9.13 35.99
N ASP A 74 11.03 -9.27 34.83
CA ASP A 74 11.74 -9.79 33.69
C ASP A 74 12.04 -8.67 32.65
N ASP A 75 13.34 -8.50 32.40
CA ASP A 75 14.02 -7.65 31.44
C ASP A 75 13.25 -7.56 30.09
N GLU A 76 13.24 -6.37 29.51
CA GLU A 76 12.70 -6.05 28.18
C GLU A 76 13.34 -6.89 27.07
N GLY A 77 12.96 -8.14 26.96
CA GLY A 77 13.17 -9.00 25.80
C GLY A 77 11.87 -9.12 25.03
N ASP A 78 11.93 -8.89 23.73
CA ASP A 78 10.86 -8.97 22.70
C ASP A 78 10.17 -10.37 22.62
N ASP A 79 9.85 -11.02 23.70
CA ASP A 79 9.10 -12.26 23.72
C ASP A 79 7.58 -11.98 23.60
N MET A 80 7.12 -11.86 22.33
CA MET A 80 5.69 -11.99 22.05
C MET A 80 5.18 -13.26 22.69
N ASN A 81 4.23 -13.12 23.62
CA ASN A 81 3.69 -14.21 24.41
C ASN A 81 3.20 -15.36 23.50
N MET A 82 3.87 -16.49 23.55
CA MET A 82 3.68 -17.69 22.74
C MET A 82 2.20 -18.18 22.75
N GLY A 83 1.50 -18.00 23.87
CA GLY A 83 0.07 -18.34 23.99
C GLY A 83 -0.83 -17.55 23.03
N SER A 84 -0.50 -16.28 22.79
CA SER A 84 -1.26 -15.40 21.87
C SER A 84 -1.10 -15.80 20.41
N ILE A 85 0.11 -16.16 20.03
CA ILE A 85 0.43 -16.59 18.67
C ILE A 85 -0.31 -17.89 18.33
N ASN A 86 -0.33 -18.85 19.25
CA ASN A 86 -1.07 -20.09 19.08
C ASN A 86 -2.58 -19.86 18.99
N THR A 87 -3.11 -18.88 19.72
CA THR A 87 -4.51 -18.46 19.62
C THR A 87 -4.81 -17.88 18.25
N ILE A 88 -3.98 -16.97 17.73
CA ILE A 88 -4.12 -16.39 16.39
C ILE A 88 -4.15 -17.50 15.35
N ARG A 89 -3.19 -18.44 15.39
CA ARG A 89 -3.10 -19.55 14.44
C ARG A 89 -4.33 -20.47 14.48
N SER A 90 -4.92 -20.68 15.66
CA SER A 90 -6.12 -21.52 15.82
C SER A 90 -7.39 -20.88 15.31
N LEU A 91 -7.47 -19.55 15.27
CA LEU A 91 -8.61 -18.79 14.79
C LEU A 91 -8.62 -18.61 13.26
N LEU A 92 -7.45 -18.66 12.62
CA LEU A 92 -7.33 -18.46 11.19
C LEU A 92 -7.54 -19.78 10.41
N PRO A 93 -8.36 -19.77 9.33
CA PRO A 93 -8.42 -20.89 8.39
C PRO A 93 -7.03 -21.18 7.82
N ARG A 94 -6.77 -22.47 7.56
CA ARG A 94 -5.46 -22.92 7.05
C ARG A 94 -5.08 -22.24 5.73
N GLU A 95 -6.06 -22.02 4.86
CA GLU A 95 -5.89 -21.36 3.57
C GLU A 95 -5.47 -19.89 3.74
N THR A 96 -6.13 -19.17 4.64
CA THR A 96 -5.80 -17.77 4.97
C THR A 96 -4.38 -17.68 5.51
N LEU A 97 -4.04 -18.47 6.51
CA LEU A 97 -2.71 -18.50 7.11
C LEU A 97 -1.63 -18.87 6.08
N ARG A 98 -1.92 -19.87 5.21
CA ARG A 98 -1.02 -20.28 4.13
C ARG A 98 -0.68 -19.12 3.20
N VAL A 99 -1.66 -18.32 2.78
CA VAL A 99 -1.41 -17.15 1.93
C VAL A 99 -0.65 -16.08 2.69
N MET A 100 -1.02 -15.80 3.93
CA MET A 100 -0.38 -14.75 4.75
C MET A 100 1.12 -14.99 4.88
N VAL A 101 1.53 -16.20 5.27
CA VAL A 101 2.94 -16.49 5.55
C VAL A 101 3.69 -17.04 4.34
N GLY A 102 3.00 -17.69 3.39
CA GLY A 102 3.61 -18.31 2.22
C GLY A 102 3.83 -17.33 1.05
N CYS A 103 2.94 -16.36 0.86
CA CYS A 103 3.07 -15.38 -0.22
C CYS A 103 4.01 -14.24 0.19
N GLN A 104 5.33 -14.47 0.13
CA GLN A 104 6.35 -13.54 0.58
C GLN A 104 7.62 -13.62 -0.29
N SER A 105 8.45 -12.57 -0.20
CA SER A 105 9.74 -12.42 -0.87
C SER A 105 10.91 -12.23 0.11
N LEU A 106 10.66 -12.51 1.39
CA LEU A 106 11.67 -12.34 2.43
C LEU A 106 12.87 -13.29 2.25
N ALA A 107 13.99 -12.84 2.75
CA ALA A 107 15.23 -13.62 2.87
C ALA A 107 15.73 -13.55 4.31
N THR A 108 16.56 -14.52 4.70
CA THR A 108 17.27 -14.49 5.97
C THR A 108 18.69 -13.96 5.76
N THR A 109 19.14 -13.09 6.66
CA THR A 109 20.52 -12.62 6.69
C THR A 109 21.14 -12.87 8.07
N HIS A 110 22.47 -13.02 8.08
CA HIS A 110 23.23 -13.13 9.33
C HIS A 110 23.71 -11.74 9.74
N VAL A 111 23.23 -11.26 10.88
CA VAL A 111 23.67 -9.99 11.47
C VAL A 111 24.58 -10.29 12.65
N VAL A 112 25.79 -9.75 12.63
CA VAL A 112 26.73 -9.85 13.75
C VAL A 112 26.48 -8.69 14.70
N ILE A 113 25.94 -8.99 15.89
CA ILE A 113 25.72 -7.99 16.94
C ILE A 113 26.94 -8.05 17.88
N PRO A 114 27.68 -6.93 18.05
CA PRO A 114 28.79 -6.89 18.98
C PRO A 114 28.37 -7.32 20.38
N GLY A 115 29.02 -8.35 20.94
CA GLY A 115 28.72 -8.89 22.26
C GLY A 115 27.57 -9.92 22.35
N ARG A 116 26.76 -10.09 21.29
CA ARG A 116 25.63 -11.07 21.27
C ARG A 116 25.78 -12.18 20.22
N GLY A 117 26.84 -12.15 19.41
CA GLY A 117 27.09 -13.19 18.39
C GLY A 117 26.34 -12.97 17.08
N VAL A 118 26.14 -14.06 16.33
CA VAL A 118 25.46 -14.05 15.02
C VAL A 118 23.97 -14.30 15.22
N HIS A 119 23.14 -13.38 14.80
CA HIS A 119 21.68 -13.51 14.81
C HIS A 119 21.15 -13.62 13.39
N LEU A 120 20.07 -14.40 13.21
CA LEU A 120 19.31 -14.48 11.97
C LEU A 120 18.23 -13.40 11.97
N GLU A 121 18.27 -12.54 10.95
CA GLU A 121 17.26 -11.50 10.75
C GLU A 121 16.55 -11.71 9.42
N LEU A 122 15.23 -11.46 9.42
CA LEU A 122 14.43 -11.43 8.19
C LEU A 122 14.66 -10.10 7.47
N CYS A 123 15.07 -10.18 6.19
CA CYS A 123 15.23 -9.04 5.31
C CYS A 123 14.17 -9.04 4.22
N GLY A 124 13.63 -7.86 3.90
CA GLY A 124 12.65 -7.65 2.83
C GLY A 124 11.57 -6.64 3.20
N ASP A 125 10.42 -6.75 2.56
CA ASP A 125 9.29 -5.83 2.73
C ASP A 125 8.82 -5.79 4.19
N PRO A 126 8.70 -4.60 4.83
CA PRO A 126 8.24 -4.44 6.20
C PRO A 126 6.86 -5.05 6.47
N LEU A 127 5.95 -5.02 5.49
CA LEU A 127 4.63 -5.64 5.59
C LEU A 127 4.73 -7.16 5.73
N GLU A 128 5.59 -7.78 4.92
CA GLU A 128 5.81 -9.23 4.97
C GLU A 128 6.44 -9.65 6.30
N LYS A 129 7.39 -8.85 6.81
CA LYS A 129 8.00 -9.07 8.14
C LYS A 129 6.94 -9.00 9.24
N ALA A 130 6.12 -7.95 9.25
CA ALA A 130 5.07 -7.78 10.24
C ALA A 130 4.06 -8.95 10.25
N VAL A 131 3.72 -9.48 9.08
CA VAL A 131 2.85 -10.66 8.97
C VAL A 131 3.51 -11.91 9.51
N MET A 132 4.78 -12.15 9.15
CA MET A 132 5.55 -13.31 9.62
C MET A 132 5.70 -13.29 11.14
N GLU A 133 6.05 -12.14 11.69
CA GLU A 133 6.21 -11.93 13.13
C GLU A 133 4.89 -12.06 13.89
N GLY A 134 3.83 -11.39 13.39
CA GLY A 134 2.49 -11.44 13.99
C GLY A 134 1.88 -12.84 14.00
N CYS A 135 2.20 -13.68 13.01
CA CYS A 135 1.78 -15.07 12.96
C CYS A 135 2.75 -16.04 13.63
N GLY A 136 3.91 -15.57 14.11
CA GLY A 136 4.93 -16.41 14.76
C GLY A 136 5.65 -17.36 13.82
N PHE A 137 5.84 -16.97 12.56
CA PHE A 137 6.60 -17.72 11.56
C PHE A 137 7.96 -17.09 11.26
N THR A 138 8.86 -17.89 10.71
CA THR A 138 10.16 -17.45 10.24
C THR A 138 10.61 -18.32 9.06
N ILE A 139 11.75 -18.01 8.46
CA ILE A 139 12.33 -18.77 7.36
C ILE A 139 13.46 -19.64 7.90
N HIS A 140 13.40 -20.93 7.63
CA HIS A 140 14.45 -21.86 8.01
C HIS A 140 15.72 -21.60 7.19
N PRO A 141 16.89 -21.37 7.82
CA PRO A 141 18.09 -20.83 7.15
C PRO A 141 18.69 -21.73 6.08
N ARG A 142 18.45 -23.06 6.14
CA ARG A 142 18.98 -24.02 5.15
C ARG A 142 18.00 -24.40 4.07
N THR A 143 16.73 -24.66 4.47
CA THR A 143 15.71 -25.14 3.53
C THR A 143 14.98 -24.01 2.86
N GLU A 144 15.13 -22.77 3.37
CA GLU A 144 14.36 -21.58 2.96
C GLU A 144 12.84 -21.80 3.05
N ALA A 145 12.41 -22.80 3.79
CA ALA A 145 10.99 -23.03 4.06
C ALA A 145 10.50 -22.11 5.18
N VAL A 146 9.27 -21.65 5.05
CA VAL A 146 8.56 -20.94 6.11
C VAL A 146 8.17 -21.96 7.19
N VAL A 147 8.58 -21.70 8.43
CA VAL A 147 8.36 -22.59 9.58
C VAL A 147 7.91 -21.78 10.79
N GLU A 148 7.27 -22.44 11.73
CA GLU A 148 6.96 -21.83 13.03
C GLU A 148 8.25 -21.50 13.80
N LYS A 149 8.31 -20.33 14.46
CA LYS A 149 9.48 -19.93 15.26
C LYS A 149 9.80 -20.96 16.35
N GLU A 150 8.77 -21.51 16.99
CA GLU A 150 8.90 -22.58 18.00
C GLU A 150 9.67 -23.79 17.53
N TYR A 151 9.46 -24.17 16.26
CA TYR A 151 10.17 -25.29 15.66
C TYR A 151 11.70 -25.10 15.67
N LEU A 152 12.17 -23.88 15.39
CA LEU A 152 13.60 -23.56 15.43
C LEU A 152 14.14 -23.50 16.88
N LEU A 153 13.34 -23.00 17.81
CA LEU A 153 13.75 -22.91 19.21
C LEU A 153 13.84 -24.29 19.90
N MET A 154 12.88 -25.18 19.63
CA MET A 154 12.85 -26.53 20.25
C MET A 154 13.93 -27.45 19.70
N ASN A 155 14.35 -27.30 18.46
CA ASN A 155 15.36 -28.16 17.84
C ASN A 155 16.79 -27.64 17.99
N GLY A 156 16.99 -26.63 18.82
CA GLY A 156 18.29 -26.04 19.12
C GLY A 156 18.87 -25.23 17.98
N SER A 157 19.75 -24.32 18.31
CA SER A 157 20.51 -23.48 17.36
C SER A 157 21.46 -24.27 16.42
N THR A 158 21.42 -25.59 16.46
CA THR A 158 22.09 -26.43 15.49
C THR A 158 21.28 -26.43 14.19
N PRO A 159 21.83 -25.86 13.12
CA PRO A 159 21.17 -25.76 11.82
C PRO A 159 20.97 -27.10 11.11
N LEU A 160 20.98 -28.23 11.78
CA LEU A 160 21.18 -29.59 11.26
C LEU A 160 19.97 -30.52 11.39
N ALA A 161 18.91 -30.13 12.15
CA ALA A 161 17.76 -31.01 12.25
C ALA A 161 16.96 -30.99 10.94
N PRO A 162 16.74 -32.13 10.28
CA PRO A 162 15.81 -32.20 9.15
C PRO A 162 14.41 -31.81 9.64
N LEU A 163 13.66 -31.08 8.82
CA LEU A 163 12.25 -30.81 9.08
C LEU A 163 11.53 -32.14 9.27
N SER A 164 11.20 -32.49 10.50
CA SER A 164 10.45 -33.73 10.73
C SER A 164 9.07 -33.60 10.12
N SER A 165 8.49 -34.73 9.64
CA SER A 165 7.13 -34.81 9.10
C SER A 165 6.03 -34.36 10.08
N LYS A 166 6.39 -34.03 11.33
CA LYS A 166 5.52 -33.54 12.39
C LYS A 166 5.43 -32.01 12.50
N SER A 167 6.24 -31.24 11.74
CA SER A 167 6.11 -29.77 11.73
C SER A 167 4.81 -29.39 11.02
N ARG A 168 3.80 -29.08 11.80
CA ARG A 168 2.53 -28.58 11.28
C ARG A 168 2.79 -27.20 10.65
N GLY A 169 2.68 -27.12 9.29
CA GLY A 169 2.60 -25.83 8.63
C GLY A 169 3.85 -25.31 7.96
N SER A 170 4.85 -26.12 7.64
CA SER A 170 5.98 -25.68 6.82
C SER A 170 5.57 -25.49 5.36
N ILE A 171 6.00 -24.34 4.76
CA ILE A 171 5.69 -23.99 3.38
C ILE A 171 6.99 -23.75 2.63
N LYS A 172 7.21 -24.46 1.54
CA LYS A 172 8.33 -24.24 0.62
C LYS A 172 7.88 -23.46 -0.59
N VAL A 173 8.42 -22.27 -0.77
CA VAL A 173 8.20 -21.45 -1.97
C VAL A 173 9.12 -21.97 -3.08
N LEU A 174 8.52 -22.35 -4.20
CA LEU A 174 9.23 -22.91 -5.36
C LEU A 174 9.48 -21.87 -6.45
N HIS A 175 8.56 -20.93 -6.62
CA HIS A 175 8.70 -19.86 -7.60
C HIS A 175 7.96 -18.61 -7.13
N ARG A 176 8.48 -17.43 -7.51
CA ARG A 176 7.88 -16.12 -7.19
C ARG A 176 7.61 -15.33 -8.45
N PHE A 177 6.36 -14.97 -8.66
CA PHE A 177 5.99 -13.87 -9.55
C PHE A 177 5.99 -12.60 -8.70
N GLY A 178 7.10 -11.87 -8.72
CA GLY A 178 7.35 -10.73 -7.85
C GLY A 178 6.24 -9.65 -7.93
N PHE A 179 6.24 -8.77 -6.94
CA PHE A 179 5.34 -7.63 -6.92
C PHE A 179 5.58 -6.73 -8.14
N SER A 180 4.49 -6.28 -8.74
CA SER A 180 4.50 -5.30 -9.83
C SER A 180 3.58 -4.15 -9.45
N SER A 181 4.10 -2.93 -9.48
CA SER A 181 3.32 -1.72 -9.22
C SER A 181 2.19 -1.54 -10.24
N LYS A 182 2.38 -1.96 -11.50
CA LYS A 182 1.35 -1.96 -12.54
C LYS A 182 0.24 -2.96 -12.25
N LEU A 183 0.58 -4.16 -11.81
CA LEU A 183 -0.37 -5.23 -11.48
C LEU A 183 -0.91 -5.14 -10.04
N ARG A 184 -0.24 -4.42 -9.16
CA ARG A 184 -0.57 -4.22 -7.74
C ARG A 184 -0.79 -5.53 -6.96
N ARG A 185 -0.07 -6.59 -7.33
CA ARG A 185 -0.14 -7.92 -6.73
C ARG A 185 1.14 -8.72 -6.90
N MET A 186 1.31 -9.71 -6.05
CA MET A 186 2.33 -10.74 -6.19
C MET A 186 1.72 -12.13 -6.01
N THR A 187 2.37 -13.13 -6.59
CA THR A 187 1.94 -14.53 -6.50
C THR A 187 3.15 -15.43 -6.32
N VAL A 188 3.00 -16.48 -5.53
CA VAL A 188 4.02 -17.52 -5.41
C VAL A 188 3.45 -18.91 -5.69
N LEU A 189 4.31 -19.80 -6.19
CA LEU A 189 4.04 -21.23 -6.27
C LEU A 189 4.72 -21.88 -5.07
N ALA A 190 3.94 -22.62 -4.27
CA ALA A 190 4.43 -23.20 -3.02
C ALA A 190 3.85 -24.59 -2.77
N THR A 191 4.54 -25.36 -1.93
CA THR A 191 4.08 -26.65 -1.40
C THR A 191 4.15 -26.66 0.12
N GLU A 192 3.32 -27.48 0.77
CA GLU A 192 3.34 -27.66 2.23
C GLU A 192 4.27 -28.77 2.70
N SER A 193 5.00 -29.41 1.82
CA SER A 193 5.94 -30.48 2.13
C SER A 193 7.36 -30.07 1.76
N PRO A 194 8.11 -29.46 2.67
CA PRO A 194 9.43 -28.89 2.36
C PRO A 194 10.49 -29.95 2.06
N ASP A 195 10.36 -31.15 2.64
CA ASP A 195 11.32 -32.25 2.44
C ASP A 195 11.04 -33.05 1.17
N ASN A 196 9.78 -33.14 0.77
CA ASN A 196 9.40 -33.84 -0.46
C ASN A 196 8.38 -32.98 -1.24
N THR A 197 8.91 -32.07 -2.05
CA THR A 197 8.10 -31.18 -2.90
C THR A 197 7.46 -31.90 -4.08
N MET A 198 8.02 -33.06 -4.47
CA MET A 198 7.49 -33.89 -5.57
C MET A 198 6.22 -34.60 -5.13
N ASN A 199 5.21 -34.58 -5.99
CA ASN A 199 3.86 -35.13 -5.72
C ASN A 199 3.08 -34.48 -4.56
N ALA A 200 3.65 -33.46 -3.85
CA ALA A 200 2.89 -32.64 -2.93
C ALA A 200 1.89 -31.75 -3.69
N THR A 201 0.87 -31.27 -3.01
CA THR A 201 -0.05 -30.29 -3.62
C THR A 201 0.68 -28.99 -3.91
N LEU A 202 0.61 -28.52 -5.15
CA LEU A 202 1.14 -27.24 -5.60
C LEU A 202 0.05 -26.17 -5.44
N TRP A 203 0.38 -25.12 -4.73
CA TRP A 203 -0.49 -24.00 -4.45
C TRP A 203 -0.02 -22.74 -5.17
N ALA A 204 -0.95 -22.01 -5.76
CA ALA A 204 -0.78 -20.61 -6.06
C ALA A 204 -1.28 -19.80 -4.87
N LEU A 205 -0.41 -18.95 -4.31
CA LEU A 205 -0.72 -18.06 -3.20
C LEU A 205 -0.55 -16.63 -3.68
N THR A 206 -1.61 -15.83 -3.60
CA THR A 206 -1.63 -14.49 -4.18
C THR A 206 -2.06 -13.47 -3.13
N LYS A 207 -1.39 -12.32 -3.08
CA LYS A 207 -1.81 -11.15 -2.32
C LYS A 207 -1.70 -9.89 -3.16
N GLY A 208 -2.58 -8.92 -2.93
CA GLY A 208 -2.54 -7.67 -3.67
C GLY A 208 -3.64 -6.69 -3.25
N ALA A 209 -3.71 -5.58 -3.98
CA ALA A 209 -4.78 -4.60 -3.78
C ALA A 209 -6.15 -5.26 -4.05
N PRO A 210 -7.16 -5.04 -3.19
CA PRO A 210 -8.46 -5.71 -3.32
C PRO A 210 -9.10 -5.52 -4.70
N GLU A 211 -9.06 -4.30 -5.22
CA GLU A 211 -9.60 -3.96 -6.53
C GLU A 211 -8.85 -4.64 -7.70
N ALA A 212 -7.56 -4.94 -7.51
CA ALA A 212 -6.75 -5.61 -8.52
C ALA A 212 -6.91 -7.14 -8.51
N LEU A 213 -7.28 -7.72 -7.36
CA LEU A 213 -7.55 -9.15 -7.24
C LEU A 213 -8.99 -9.51 -7.63
N MET A 214 -9.95 -8.63 -7.41
CA MET A 214 -11.37 -8.90 -7.64
C MET A 214 -11.69 -9.58 -8.99
N PRO A 215 -11.16 -9.10 -10.15
CA PRO A 215 -11.44 -9.72 -11.45
C PRO A 215 -10.80 -11.11 -11.64
N LEU A 216 -9.86 -11.49 -10.78
CA LEU A 216 -9.14 -12.77 -10.82
C LEU A 216 -9.76 -13.82 -9.90
N LEU A 217 -10.65 -13.41 -9.00
CA LEU A 217 -11.28 -14.27 -8.02
C LEU A 217 -12.42 -15.07 -8.65
N ASP A 218 -12.60 -16.29 -8.12
CA ASP A 218 -13.77 -17.10 -8.41
C ASP A 218 -15.01 -16.42 -7.81
N PRO A 219 -16.02 -16.04 -8.61
CA PRO A 219 -17.21 -15.34 -8.13
C PRO A 219 -17.93 -16.10 -7.01
N THR A 220 -17.84 -17.42 -6.97
CA THR A 220 -18.47 -18.25 -5.93
C THR A 220 -17.79 -18.14 -4.57
N SER A 221 -16.55 -17.67 -4.52
CA SER A 221 -15.78 -17.47 -3.30
C SER A 221 -15.84 -16.04 -2.75
N LEU A 222 -16.41 -15.12 -3.52
CA LEU A 222 -16.49 -13.71 -3.14
C LEU A 222 -17.64 -13.45 -2.17
N PRO A 223 -17.40 -12.80 -1.02
CA PRO A 223 -18.48 -12.27 -0.18
C PRO A 223 -19.31 -11.21 -0.93
N VAL A 224 -20.61 -11.14 -0.66
CA VAL A 224 -21.52 -10.16 -1.29
C VAL A 224 -21.07 -8.72 -0.98
N ASP A 225 -20.52 -8.50 0.19
CA ASP A 225 -20.08 -7.19 0.68
C ASP A 225 -18.55 -6.95 0.52
N TYR A 226 -17.89 -7.71 -0.37
CA TYR A 226 -16.43 -7.64 -0.57
C TYR A 226 -15.93 -6.21 -0.76
N GLU A 227 -16.57 -5.45 -1.65
CA GLU A 227 -16.16 -4.09 -1.97
C GLU A 227 -16.39 -3.13 -0.79
N GLN A 228 -17.54 -3.21 -0.16
CA GLN A 228 -17.86 -2.38 1.01
C GLN A 228 -16.90 -2.64 2.17
N ALA A 229 -16.53 -3.91 2.38
CA ALA A 229 -15.64 -4.31 3.46
C ALA A 229 -14.24 -3.70 3.33
N TYR A 230 -13.59 -3.82 2.16
CA TYR A 230 -12.26 -3.24 2.03
C TYR A 230 -12.29 -1.70 1.99
N LEU A 231 -13.31 -1.11 1.37
CA LEU A 231 -13.47 0.35 1.34
C LEU A 231 -13.63 0.92 2.76
N ARG A 232 -14.44 0.29 3.62
CA ARG A 232 -14.61 0.72 5.02
C ARG A 232 -13.28 0.81 5.77
N HIS A 233 -12.43 -0.20 5.67
CA HIS A 233 -11.12 -0.15 6.33
C HIS A 233 -10.18 0.87 5.69
N MET A 234 -10.26 1.06 4.37
CA MET A 234 -9.45 2.08 3.70
C MET A 234 -9.86 3.50 4.10
N THR A 235 -11.16 3.76 4.36
CA THR A 235 -11.63 5.06 4.86
C THR A 235 -11.14 5.38 6.26
N LEU A 236 -10.78 4.37 7.05
CA LEU A 236 -10.13 4.53 8.35
C LEU A 236 -8.60 4.75 8.23
N GLY A 237 -8.08 4.93 7.02
CA GLY A 237 -6.65 5.14 6.78
C GLY A 237 -5.82 3.86 6.80
N ARG A 238 -6.45 2.69 6.90
CA ARG A 238 -5.78 1.39 6.97
C ARG A 238 -5.36 0.89 5.59
N ARG A 239 -4.28 0.13 5.54
CA ARG A 239 -3.85 -0.58 4.34
C ARG A 239 -4.52 -1.94 4.29
N VAL A 240 -5.22 -2.23 3.21
CA VAL A 240 -5.93 -3.50 3.01
C VAL A 240 -5.31 -4.28 1.86
N LEU A 241 -5.05 -5.55 2.08
CA LEU A 241 -4.64 -6.50 1.04
C LEU A 241 -5.66 -7.64 0.96
N ALA A 242 -6.07 -7.99 -0.25
CA ALA A 242 -6.80 -9.22 -0.48
C ALA A 242 -5.83 -10.40 -0.55
N LEU A 243 -6.25 -11.51 0.05
CA LEU A 243 -5.58 -12.79 0.08
C LEU A 243 -6.36 -13.78 -0.78
N ALA A 244 -5.67 -14.53 -1.64
CA ALA A 244 -6.29 -15.51 -2.50
C ALA A 244 -5.37 -16.71 -2.74
N TYR A 245 -5.97 -17.85 -3.04
CA TYR A 245 -5.23 -19.08 -3.32
C TYR A 245 -5.90 -19.91 -4.40
N ARG A 246 -5.12 -20.84 -4.96
CA ARG A 246 -5.64 -21.87 -5.88
C ARG A 246 -4.84 -23.14 -5.72
N ASP A 247 -5.56 -24.27 -5.71
CA ASP A 247 -4.98 -25.60 -5.83
C ASP A 247 -4.67 -25.87 -7.32
N LEU A 248 -3.40 -26.09 -7.63
CA LEU A 248 -2.90 -26.37 -8.97
C LEU A 248 -2.68 -27.87 -9.21
N GLY A 249 -3.09 -28.71 -8.25
CA GLY A 249 -2.89 -30.14 -8.28
C GLY A 249 -1.52 -30.60 -7.80
N LYS A 250 -1.09 -31.79 -8.21
CA LYS A 250 0.18 -32.36 -7.79
C LYS A 250 1.38 -31.67 -8.44
N ASN A 251 2.40 -31.39 -7.65
CA ASN A 251 3.68 -30.86 -8.13
C ASN A 251 4.49 -31.97 -8.83
N THR A 252 4.44 -31.99 -10.14
CA THR A 252 5.30 -32.81 -10.99
C THR A 252 6.22 -31.90 -11.81
N PRO A 253 7.36 -32.40 -12.36
CA PRO A 253 8.22 -31.55 -13.20
C PRO A 253 7.46 -30.90 -14.36
N PHE A 254 6.56 -31.65 -14.96
CA PHE A 254 5.74 -31.14 -16.08
C PHE A 254 4.74 -30.09 -15.62
N SER A 255 3.94 -30.34 -14.57
CA SER A 255 2.96 -29.40 -14.05
C SER A 255 3.63 -28.11 -13.56
N PHE A 256 4.75 -28.23 -12.84
CA PHE A 256 5.49 -27.08 -12.36
C PHE A 256 6.04 -26.22 -13.50
N ALA A 257 6.65 -26.83 -14.53
CA ALA A 257 7.16 -26.12 -15.70
C ALA A 257 6.02 -25.36 -16.42
N THR A 258 4.86 -25.98 -16.58
CA THR A 258 3.67 -25.38 -17.18
C THR A 258 3.21 -24.14 -16.41
N TRP A 259 3.02 -24.28 -15.09
CA TRP A 259 2.53 -23.18 -14.26
C TRP A 259 3.55 -22.04 -14.12
N LYS A 260 4.83 -22.35 -13.99
CA LYS A 260 5.90 -21.35 -13.91
C LYS A 260 5.99 -20.47 -15.16
N SER A 261 5.60 -20.96 -16.33
CA SER A 261 5.71 -20.25 -17.62
C SER A 261 4.65 -19.17 -17.83
N SER A 262 3.52 -19.21 -17.10
CA SER A 262 2.40 -18.31 -17.36
C SER A 262 1.77 -17.80 -16.06
N ARG A 263 2.07 -16.52 -15.73
CA ARG A 263 1.51 -15.83 -14.58
C ARG A 263 -0.02 -15.74 -14.67
N ASP A 264 -0.55 -15.38 -15.84
CA ASP A 264 -1.99 -15.19 -16.04
C ASP A 264 -2.79 -16.48 -15.83
N SER A 265 -2.23 -17.63 -16.25
CA SER A 265 -2.84 -18.93 -16.02
C SER A 265 -2.87 -19.30 -14.53
N VAL A 266 -1.83 -18.96 -13.78
CA VAL A 266 -1.74 -19.20 -12.33
C VAL A 266 -2.73 -18.31 -11.57
N GLU A 267 -2.84 -17.06 -11.95
CA GLU A 267 -3.68 -16.05 -11.29
C GLU A 267 -5.15 -16.08 -11.71
N ALA A 268 -5.58 -17.04 -12.51
CA ALA A 268 -6.97 -17.20 -12.93
C ALA A 268 -7.78 -18.04 -11.92
N LYS A 269 -9.04 -17.68 -11.67
CA LYS A 269 -10.00 -18.40 -10.82
C LYS A 269 -9.44 -18.68 -9.41
N LEU A 270 -8.86 -17.68 -8.79
CA LEU A 270 -8.37 -17.75 -7.41
C LEU A 270 -9.54 -17.79 -6.43
N LYS A 271 -9.43 -18.58 -5.36
CA LYS A 271 -10.39 -18.56 -4.27
C LYS A 271 -10.02 -17.49 -3.26
N PHE A 272 -10.99 -16.72 -2.81
CA PHE A 272 -10.79 -15.70 -1.80
C PHE A 272 -10.45 -16.31 -0.45
N ALA A 273 -9.41 -15.81 0.22
CA ALA A 273 -8.92 -16.29 1.51
C ALA A 273 -9.11 -15.30 2.65
N GLY A 274 -9.50 -14.05 2.35
CA GLY A 274 -9.73 -13.00 3.35
C GLY A 274 -9.11 -11.66 2.98
N LEU A 275 -9.38 -10.65 3.80
CA LEU A 275 -8.73 -9.34 3.73
C LEU A 275 -7.77 -9.21 4.91
N LEU A 276 -6.53 -8.91 4.61
CA LEU A 276 -5.51 -8.57 5.60
C LEU A 276 -5.52 -7.06 5.82
N VAL A 277 -5.76 -6.63 7.05
CA VAL A 277 -5.85 -5.22 7.43
C VAL A 277 -4.62 -4.85 8.25
N MET A 278 -3.90 -3.86 7.77
CA MET A 278 -2.67 -3.35 8.37
C MET A 278 -2.87 -1.90 8.78
N ASP A 279 -2.31 -1.53 9.92
CA ASP A 279 -2.27 -0.15 10.38
C ASP A 279 -0.85 0.42 10.28
N SER A 280 -0.77 1.70 9.98
CA SER A 280 0.46 2.47 9.95
C SER A 280 0.25 3.69 10.85
N PRO A 281 0.64 3.61 12.13
CA PRO A 281 0.37 4.66 13.08
C PRO A 281 1.07 5.96 12.67
N LEU A 282 0.39 7.08 12.89
CA LEU A 282 0.99 8.41 12.71
C LEU A 282 2.15 8.60 13.69
N LYS A 283 3.22 9.26 13.25
CA LYS A 283 4.24 9.73 14.17
C LYS A 283 3.64 10.79 15.11
N ALA A 284 4.05 10.77 16.36
CA ALA A 284 3.45 11.59 17.42
C ALA A 284 3.54 13.11 17.15
N ASP A 285 4.52 13.53 16.38
CA ASP A 285 4.79 14.94 16.06
C ASP A 285 4.22 15.39 14.71
N SER A 286 3.77 14.48 13.83
CA SER A 286 3.35 14.80 12.47
C SER A 286 2.29 15.90 12.41
N ALA A 287 1.20 15.76 13.16
CA ALA A 287 0.12 16.75 13.16
C ALA A 287 0.59 18.13 13.68
N ARG A 288 1.44 18.15 14.72
CA ARG A 288 2.01 19.39 15.28
C ARG A 288 2.90 20.08 14.25
N VAL A 289 3.81 19.35 13.61
CA VAL A 289 4.74 19.90 12.60
C VAL A 289 3.97 20.43 11.39
N ILE A 290 2.98 19.70 10.88
CA ILE A 290 2.14 20.19 9.76
C ILE A 290 1.43 21.49 10.13
N LYS A 291 0.88 21.58 11.36
CA LYS A 291 0.23 22.80 11.85
C LYS A 291 1.21 23.98 11.93
N GLU A 292 2.43 23.75 12.41
CA GLU A 292 3.49 24.78 12.48
C GLU A 292 3.87 25.29 11.09
N ILE A 293 4.09 24.39 10.11
CA ILE A 293 4.41 24.75 8.72
C ILE A 293 3.27 25.57 8.11
N ARG A 294 2.02 25.14 8.26
CA ARG A 294 0.85 25.88 7.75
C ARG A 294 0.68 27.25 8.40
N SER A 295 1.02 27.36 9.69
CA SER A 295 0.99 28.68 10.39
C SER A 295 2.02 29.66 9.84
N GLY A 296 3.10 29.16 9.22
CA GLY A 296 4.08 29.93 8.46
C GLY A 296 3.64 30.27 7.02
N ASN A 297 2.38 30.04 6.68
CA ASN A 297 1.78 30.30 5.36
C ASN A 297 2.37 29.46 4.21
N GLN A 298 3.05 28.34 4.52
CA GLN A 298 3.45 27.38 3.52
C GLN A 298 2.29 26.46 3.17
N ASN A 299 2.12 26.15 1.88
CA ASN A 299 1.19 25.13 1.43
C ASN A 299 1.75 23.73 1.74
N VAL A 300 0.95 22.85 2.30
CA VAL A 300 1.38 21.47 2.61
C VAL A 300 0.57 20.48 1.78
N VAL A 301 1.28 19.58 1.10
CA VAL A 301 0.68 18.56 0.25
C VAL A 301 1.25 17.19 0.58
N MET A 302 0.47 16.14 0.30
CA MET A 302 0.91 14.74 0.45
C MET A 302 1.09 14.10 -0.92
N VAL A 303 2.21 13.39 -1.12
CA VAL A 303 2.50 12.65 -2.37
C VAL A 303 2.89 11.21 -2.02
N THR A 304 2.01 10.25 -2.28
CA THR A 304 2.19 8.86 -1.82
C THR A 304 1.81 7.81 -2.86
N GLY A 305 2.40 6.63 -2.75
CA GLY A 305 2.01 5.43 -3.50
C GLY A 305 0.76 4.73 -2.96
N ASP A 306 0.22 5.13 -1.82
CA ASP A 306 -0.94 4.50 -1.18
C ASP A 306 -2.27 4.80 -1.90
N ALA A 307 -3.31 4.05 -1.51
CA ALA A 307 -4.65 4.24 -2.03
C ALA A 307 -5.23 5.62 -1.67
N MET A 308 -6.09 6.16 -2.53
CA MET A 308 -6.68 7.50 -2.39
C MET A 308 -7.36 7.68 -1.02
N LEU A 309 -8.25 6.78 -0.65
CA LEU A 309 -9.00 6.88 0.62
C LEU A 309 -8.07 6.87 1.84
N THR A 310 -7.08 5.97 1.84
CA THR A 310 -6.06 5.91 2.90
C THR A 310 -5.23 7.20 2.98
N ALA A 311 -4.84 7.76 1.85
CA ALA A 311 -4.06 8.99 1.80
C ALA A 311 -4.87 10.20 2.29
N VAL A 312 -6.12 10.33 1.85
CA VAL A 312 -7.03 11.40 2.25
C VAL A 312 -7.31 11.35 3.75
N GLU A 313 -7.57 10.17 4.31
CA GLU A 313 -7.81 10.03 5.75
C GLU A 313 -6.58 10.43 6.57
N VAL A 314 -5.39 9.99 6.18
CA VAL A 314 -4.16 10.44 6.85
C VAL A 314 -3.96 11.95 6.70
N ALA A 315 -4.22 12.52 5.52
CA ALA A 315 -4.13 13.96 5.28
C ALA A 315 -5.09 14.77 6.17
N ARG A 316 -6.31 14.25 6.43
CA ARG A 316 -7.27 14.83 7.40
C ARG A 316 -6.72 14.76 8.83
N ARG A 317 -6.25 13.59 9.25
CA ARG A 317 -5.74 13.37 10.61
C ARG A 317 -4.51 14.20 10.95
N VAL A 318 -3.64 14.48 9.97
CA VAL A 318 -2.46 15.35 10.19
C VAL A 318 -2.75 16.82 9.92
N GLY A 319 -3.95 17.19 9.42
CA GLY A 319 -4.34 18.58 9.17
C GLY A 319 -3.82 19.17 7.86
N ILE A 320 -3.44 18.35 6.86
CA ILE A 320 -3.20 18.79 5.48
C ILE A 320 -4.54 19.17 4.83
N ILE A 321 -5.55 18.34 5.00
CA ILE A 321 -6.95 18.62 4.65
C ILE A 321 -7.66 19.07 5.92
N ASP A 322 -8.43 20.16 5.84
CA ASP A 322 -9.25 20.61 6.96
C ASP A 322 -10.46 19.68 7.13
N ALA A 323 -10.53 19.00 8.27
CA ALA A 323 -11.61 18.07 8.58
C ALA A 323 -12.97 18.76 8.77
N SER A 324 -12.99 20.09 8.99
CA SER A 324 -14.22 20.88 9.09
C SER A 324 -14.84 21.22 7.72
N GLN A 325 -14.08 20.99 6.64
CA GLN A 325 -14.50 21.25 5.26
C GLN A 325 -14.93 19.92 4.62
N ASP A 326 -16.24 19.74 4.47
CA ASP A 326 -16.84 18.48 4.02
C ASP A 326 -16.61 18.12 2.53
N CYS A 327 -15.94 18.99 1.78
CA CYS A 327 -15.83 18.82 0.33
C CYS A 327 -14.42 18.44 -0.10
N THR A 328 -14.13 17.15 -0.11
CA THR A 328 -12.93 16.59 -0.75
C THR A 328 -13.32 15.91 -2.07
N TYR A 329 -12.64 16.25 -3.17
CA TYR A 329 -12.93 15.77 -4.51
C TYR A 329 -11.76 15.03 -5.11
N GLU A 330 -12.00 13.89 -5.75
CA GLU A 330 -11.03 13.17 -6.56
C GLU A 330 -11.21 13.51 -8.04
N LEU A 331 -10.12 13.82 -8.74
CA LEU A 331 -10.14 13.94 -10.20
C LEU A 331 -10.29 12.55 -10.81
N CYS A 332 -11.33 12.37 -11.61
CA CYS A 332 -11.65 11.15 -12.33
C CYS A 332 -11.63 11.39 -13.84
N HIS A 333 -11.26 10.35 -14.58
CA HIS A 333 -11.36 10.33 -16.03
C HIS A 333 -12.62 9.55 -16.43
N LEU A 334 -13.54 10.20 -17.13
CA LEU A 334 -14.75 9.60 -17.68
C LEU A 334 -14.59 9.50 -19.22
N ALA A 335 -14.63 8.28 -19.73
CA ALA A 335 -14.63 7.99 -21.17
C ALA A 335 -16.01 7.46 -21.55
N GLU A 336 -16.89 8.30 -22.08
CA GLU A 336 -18.22 7.87 -22.55
C GLU A 336 -18.20 7.26 -23.95
N ASN A 337 -17.20 7.55 -24.77
CA ASN A 337 -16.86 6.94 -26.08
C ASN A 337 -15.55 7.60 -26.53
N SER A 338 -14.79 6.97 -27.41
CA SER A 338 -13.48 7.44 -27.91
C SER A 338 -13.42 8.86 -28.51
N LYS A 339 -14.51 9.64 -28.44
CA LYS A 339 -14.61 11.03 -28.94
C LYS A 339 -14.83 12.09 -27.85
N HIS A 340 -15.18 11.71 -26.62
CA HIS A 340 -15.46 12.67 -25.54
C HIS A 340 -14.86 12.17 -24.23
N GLU A 341 -13.57 12.39 -24.06
CA GLU A 341 -12.90 12.19 -22.77
C GLU A 341 -13.11 13.43 -21.89
N GLN A 342 -13.61 13.22 -20.67
CA GLN A 342 -13.81 14.29 -19.70
C GLN A 342 -13.05 14.00 -18.41
N PHE A 343 -12.47 15.04 -17.84
CA PHE A 343 -11.89 15.02 -16.51
C PHE A 343 -12.80 15.77 -15.56
N VAL A 344 -13.30 15.07 -14.54
CA VAL A 344 -14.26 15.64 -13.59
C VAL A 344 -13.78 15.37 -12.15
N PHE A 345 -14.05 16.32 -11.27
CA PHE A 345 -13.87 16.13 -9.84
C PHE A 345 -15.15 15.56 -9.25
N LEU A 346 -15.06 14.38 -8.65
CA LEU A 346 -16.15 13.71 -7.95
C LEU A 346 -15.92 13.79 -6.44
N PRO A 347 -16.96 14.03 -5.63
CA PRO A 347 -16.82 14.08 -4.18
C PRO A 347 -16.39 12.73 -3.61
N LEU A 348 -15.52 12.78 -2.59
CA LEU A 348 -15.02 11.65 -1.81
C LEU A 348 -15.70 11.59 -0.44
N ASP A 349 -17.04 11.72 -0.39
CA ASP A 349 -17.75 11.72 0.88
C ASP A 349 -17.72 10.36 1.55
N HIS A 350 -17.30 10.36 2.81
CA HIS A 350 -17.29 9.21 3.74
C HIS A 350 -16.74 7.90 3.18
N GLY A 351 -15.76 7.98 2.25
CA GLY A 351 -15.05 6.83 1.73
C GLY A 351 -15.81 5.93 0.76
N ILE A 352 -17.06 6.21 0.50
CA ILE A 352 -17.85 5.58 -0.54
C ILE A 352 -17.91 6.59 -1.68
N ARG A 353 -17.59 6.18 -2.91
CA ARG A 353 -18.02 6.94 -4.08
C ARG A 353 -19.55 6.93 -4.04
N ALA A 354 -20.12 7.91 -3.36
CA ALA A 354 -21.55 8.13 -3.42
C ALA A 354 -21.90 8.20 -4.91
N PHE A 355 -22.90 7.46 -5.34
CA PHE A 355 -23.47 7.62 -6.68
C PHE A 355 -24.01 9.06 -6.74
N VAL A 356 -23.14 9.96 -7.19
CA VAL A 356 -23.40 11.39 -7.19
C VAL A 356 -24.47 11.66 -8.22
N ASN A 357 -25.52 12.36 -7.83
CA ASN A 357 -26.40 13.03 -8.77
C ASN A 357 -25.55 13.90 -9.70
N VAL A 358 -25.77 13.79 -11.01
CA VAL A 358 -25.00 14.45 -12.09
C VAL A 358 -24.80 15.96 -11.91
N GLY A 359 -25.49 16.58 -10.94
CA GLY A 359 -25.43 18.02 -10.64
C GLY A 359 -24.25 18.49 -9.78
N GLU A 360 -23.49 17.58 -9.11
CA GLU A 360 -22.40 17.96 -8.20
C GLU A 360 -20.97 17.72 -8.79
N GLN A 361 -20.90 17.41 -10.08
CA GLN A 361 -19.61 17.19 -10.75
C GLN A 361 -18.96 18.51 -11.14
N LEU A 362 -17.71 18.71 -10.70
CA LEU A 362 -16.89 19.85 -11.12
C LEU A 362 -16.01 19.43 -12.31
N VAL A 363 -16.31 19.98 -13.49
CA VAL A 363 -15.54 19.65 -14.71
C VAL A 363 -14.20 20.38 -14.69
N TYR A 364 -13.11 19.63 -14.86
CA TYR A 364 -11.79 20.22 -15.07
C TYR A 364 -11.65 20.67 -16.53
N SER A 365 -11.67 21.97 -16.76
CA SER A 365 -11.44 22.56 -18.08
C SER A 365 -10.73 23.91 -17.94
N PRO A 366 -10.01 24.36 -18.98
CA PRO A 366 -9.35 25.66 -18.97
C PRO A 366 -10.30 26.84 -18.70
N SER A 367 -11.55 26.76 -19.15
CA SER A 367 -12.58 27.80 -18.94
C SER A 367 -13.08 27.89 -17.49
N LYS A 368 -13.04 26.79 -16.75
CA LYS A 368 -13.48 26.71 -15.34
C LYS A 368 -12.34 26.83 -14.33
N TYR A 369 -11.10 27.02 -14.79
CA TYR A 369 -9.94 27.04 -13.91
C TYR A 369 -10.04 28.10 -12.81
N SER A 370 -10.50 29.32 -13.13
CA SER A 370 -10.67 30.41 -12.16
C SER A 370 -11.70 30.07 -11.07
N GLU A 371 -12.75 29.35 -11.41
CA GLU A 371 -13.75 28.86 -10.45
C GLU A 371 -13.13 27.86 -9.48
N LEU A 372 -12.37 26.86 -9.98
CA LEU A 372 -11.68 25.87 -9.17
C LEU A 372 -10.66 26.52 -8.22
N VAL A 373 -9.88 27.49 -8.71
CA VAL A 373 -8.94 28.29 -7.88
C VAL A 373 -9.71 29.01 -6.76
N GLY A 374 -10.88 29.59 -7.07
CA GLY A 374 -11.75 30.24 -6.08
C GLY A 374 -12.18 29.28 -4.98
N LEU A 375 -12.62 28.08 -5.33
CA LEU A 375 -13.06 27.06 -4.36
C LEU A 375 -11.93 26.64 -3.40
N VAL A 376 -10.72 26.46 -3.92
CA VAL A 376 -9.54 26.12 -3.08
C VAL A 376 -9.17 27.28 -2.16
N ARG A 377 -9.08 28.52 -2.73
CA ARG A 377 -8.71 29.73 -1.97
C ARG A 377 -9.68 30.03 -0.85
N ASP A 378 -10.99 29.86 -1.11
CA ASP A 378 -12.05 30.11 -0.13
C ASP A 378 -12.20 28.96 0.87
N GLY A 379 -11.37 27.92 0.76
CA GLY A 379 -11.42 26.73 1.62
C GLY A 379 -12.66 25.86 1.45
N LYS A 380 -13.36 25.98 0.31
CA LYS A 380 -14.61 25.25 0.04
C LYS A 380 -14.38 23.87 -0.60
N ALA A 381 -13.19 23.62 -1.13
CA ALA A 381 -12.86 22.36 -1.76
C ALA A 381 -11.40 21.97 -1.54
N ASN A 382 -11.17 20.67 -1.31
CA ASN A 382 -9.86 20.03 -1.34
C ASN A 382 -9.84 19.09 -2.54
N PHE A 383 -8.85 19.23 -3.43
CA PHE A 383 -8.73 18.39 -4.61
C PHE A 383 -7.63 17.34 -4.42
N CYS A 384 -7.91 16.14 -4.94
CA CYS A 384 -7.02 15.00 -4.91
C CYS A 384 -6.91 14.40 -6.32
N VAL A 385 -5.77 13.82 -6.65
CA VAL A 385 -5.55 13.16 -7.94
C VAL A 385 -4.73 11.89 -7.80
N SER A 386 -5.10 10.86 -8.55
CA SER A 386 -4.31 9.62 -8.65
C SER A 386 -3.28 9.70 -9.77
N GLY A 387 -2.17 8.96 -9.61
CA GLY A 387 -1.09 8.93 -10.60
C GLY A 387 -1.55 8.48 -12.00
N ASP A 388 -2.47 7.51 -12.06
CA ASP A 388 -3.04 7.03 -13.33
C ASP A 388 -3.84 8.13 -14.06
N VAL A 389 -4.64 8.90 -13.31
CA VAL A 389 -5.44 10.00 -13.89
C VAL A 389 -4.55 11.17 -14.29
N LEU A 390 -3.52 11.46 -13.50
CA LEU A 390 -2.53 12.48 -13.82
C LEU A 390 -1.81 12.17 -15.15
N THR A 391 -1.40 10.92 -15.35
CA THR A 391 -0.77 10.48 -16.61
C THR A 391 -1.74 10.52 -17.78
N LYS A 392 -3.01 10.11 -17.59
CA LYS A 392 -4.05 10.22 -18.63
C LYS A 392 -4.31 11.66 -19.05
N LEU A 393 -4.39 12.59 -18.10
CA LEU A 393 -4.55 14.01 -18.37
C LEU A 393 -3.35 14.58 -19.14
N ALA A 394 -2.13 14.16 -18.78
CA ALA A 394 -0.92 14.55 -19.49
C ALA A 394 -0.92 14.04 -20.95
N ASN A 395 -1.31 12.78 -21.17
CA ASN A 395 -1.48 12.20 -22.51
C ASN A 395 -2.54 12.96 -23.32
N HIS A 396 -3.70 13.22 -22.73
CA HIS A 396 -4.77 13.98 -23.39
C HIS A 396 -4.30 15.36 -23.85
N ALA A 397 -3.48 16.05 -23.05
CA ALA A 397 -2.91 17.35 -23.42
C ALA A 397 -1.94 17.28 -24.60
N ILE A 398 -1.30 16.13 -24.85
CA ILE A 398 -0.38 15.92 -25.97
C ILE A 398 -1.16 15.63 -27.26
N VAL A 399 -2.27 14.87 -27.15
CA VAL A 399 -3.09 14.42 -28.29
C VAL A 399 -4.01 15.52 -28.82
N MET A 400 -4.36 16.54 -28.03
CA MET A 400 -5.16 17.69 -28.48
C MET A 400 -4.44 18.45 -29.60
N PRO A 401 -5.14 18.88 -30.67
CA PRO A 401 -4.82 18.65 -32.06
C PRO A 401 -3.51 19.29 -32.49
N THR A 402 -2.55 18.44 -32.85
CA THR A 402 -1.61 18.84 -33.92
C THR A 402 -2.39 18.85 -35.24
N VAL A 403 -2.25 19.92 -35.97
CA VAL A 403 -2.89 20.19 -37.30
C VAL A 403 -2.68 19.05 -38.34
N SER A 404 -1.93 18.02 -38.03
CA SER A 404 -1.52 16.92 -38.90
C SER A 404 -2.28 15.60 -38.77
N GLY A 405 -3.24 15.47 -37.86
CA GLY A 405 -4.12 14.29 -37.79
C GLY A 405 -3.48 12.94 -37.43
N LYS A 406 -2.23 12.92 -36.96
CA LYS A 406 -1.55 11.71 -36.48
C LYS A 406 -1.59 11.67 -34.95
N THR A 407 -2.33 10.72 -34.39
CA THR A 407 -2.29 10.37 -33.00
C THR A 407 -1.01 9.57 -32.72
N TYR A 408 -0.13 10.10 -31.88
CA TYR A 408 1.02 9.38 -31.37
C TYR A 408 0.67 8.91 -29.95
N GLU A 409 0.45 7.63 -29.76
CA GLU A 409 0.45 7.03 -28.42
C GLU A 409 1.90 6.92 -27.98
N ILE A 410 2.24 7.60 -26.88
CA ILE A 410 3.55 7.51 -26.24
C ILE A 410 3.42 6.51 -25.11
N ASP A 411 3.99 5.32 -25.28
CA ASP A 411 3.95 4.24 -24.26
C ASP A 411 4.87 4.48 -23.04
N ASP A 412 5.72 5.50 -23.07
CA ASP A 412 6.65 5.81 -21.97
C ASP A 412 6.14 6.97 -21.12
N ASP A 413 5.69 6.68 -19.90
CA ASP A 413 5.24 7.65 -18.89
C ASP A 413 6.22 8.81 -18.71
N ARG A 414 7.53 8.56 -18.82
CA ARG A 414 8.56 9.61 -18.70
C ARG A 414 8.52 10.60 -19.86
N ALA A 415 8.34 10.11 -21.06
CA ALA A 415 8.24 10.95 -22.23
C ALA A 415 6.96 11.80 -22.19
N VAL A 416 5.85 11.19 -21.75
CA VAL A 416 4.56 11.85 -21.55
C VAL A 416 4.66 13.00 -20.54
N LEU A 417 5.10 12.71 -19.33
CA LEU A 417 5.14 13.68 -18.23
C LEU A 417 6.15 14.81 -18.46
N ASN A 418 7.17 14.60 -19.30
CA ASN A 418 8.16 15.61 -19.66
C ASN A 418 7.78 16.44 -20.90
N HIS A 419 6.71 16.08 -21.61
CA HIS A 419 6.26 16.81 -22.79
C HIS A 419 5.82 18.24 -22.43
N PRO A 420 6.16 19.29 -23.23
CA PRO A 420 5.81 20.67 -22.91
C PRO A 420 4.32 20.94 -22.70
N ALA A 421 3.45 20.30 -23.51
CA ALA A 421 1.99 20.43 -23.38
C ALA A 421 1.50 19.81 -22.04
N ALA A 422 2.02 18.65 -21.66
CA ALA A 422 1.73 18.03 -20.37
C ALA A 422 2.18 18.91 -19.20
N LYS A 423 3.41 19.41 -19.24
CA LYS A 423 3.93 20.33 -18.21
C LYS A 423 3.05 21.57 -18.02
N LEU A 424 2.53 22.14 -19.10
CA LEU A 424 1.63 23.29 -19.04
C LEU A 424 0.31 22.96 -18.31
N VAL A 425 -0.30 21.80 -18.61
CA VAL A 425 -1.54 21.38 -17.96
C VAL A 425 -1.30 21.01 -16.51
N LEU A 426 -0.23 20.27 -16.23
CA LEU A 426 0.12 19.87 -14.87
C LEU A 426 0.49 21.07 -13.98
N SER A 427 1.18 22.08 -14.49
CA SER A 427 1.49 23.30 -13.73
C SER A 427 0.24 24.10 -13.31
N ARG A 428 -0.91 23.85 -13.95
CA ARG A 428 -2.20 24.44 -13.55
C ARG A 428 -2.96 23.52 -12.59
N LEU A 429 -3.02 22.19 -12.84
CA LEU A 429 -3.75 21.26 -11.99
C LEU A 429 -3.09 21.05 -10.63
N VAL A 430 -1.79 20.78 -10.63
CA VAL A 430 -1.07 20.37 -9.42
C VAL A 430 -1.17 21.37 -8.27
N PRO A 431 -1.10 22.70 -8.48
CA PRO A 431 -1.28 23.68 -7.40
C PRO A 431 -2.68 23.72 -6.77
N LEU A 432 -3.68 23.09 -7.38
CA LEU A 432 -5.03 22.97 -6.85
C LEU A 432 -5.20 21.77 -5.91
N CYS A 433 -4.31 20.78 -6.00
CA CYS A 433 -4.45 19.51 -5.30
C CYS A 433 -3.64 19.48 -4.00
N SER A 434 -4.23 18.91 -2.95
CA SER A 434 -3.60 18.72 -1.64
C SER A 434 -3.09 17.29 -1.45
N VAL A 435 -3.66 16.29 -2.14
CA VAL A 435 -3.29 14.89 -2.01
C VAL A 435 -3.07 14.25 -3.38
N PHE A 436 -1.89 13.64 -3.53
CA PHE A 436 -1.45 12.91 -4.70
C PHE A 436 -1.27 11.45 -4.32
N ALA A 437 -2.27 10.60 -4.61
CA ALA A 437 -2.31 9.20 -4.23
C ALA A 437 -1.97 8.25 -5.39
N ARG A 438 -1.52 7.03 -5.11
CA ARG A 438 -1.13 6.04 -6.14
C ARG A 438 -0.07 6.56 -7.11
N HIS A 439 0.85 7.41 -6.64
CA HIS A 439 1.93 7.95 -7.47
C HIS A 439 3.15 7.02 -7.47
N ALA A 440 3.55 6.59 -8.65
CA ALA A 440 4.84 5.93 -8.89
C ALA A 440 6.00 6.97 -8.74
N PRO A 441 7.26 6.54 -8.56
CA PRO A 441 8.40 7.44 -8.35
C PRO A 441 8.52 8.55 -9.39
N ARG A 442 8.32 8.22 -10.67
CA ARG A 442 8.36 9.20 -11.77
C ARG A 442 7.20 10.20 -11.75
N GLN A 443 6.04 9.77 -11.27
CA GLN A 443 4.88 10.64 -11.12
C GLN A 443 5.06 11.58 -9.92
N LYS A 444 5.71 11.15 -8.82
CA LYS A 444 6.12 12.02 -7.72
C LYS A 444 7.07 13.12 -8.21
N GLU A 445 8.05 12.75 -9.04
CA GLU A 445 8.96 13.69 -9.71
C GLU A 445 8.20 14.73 -10.53
N ALA A 446 7.21 14.29 -11.33
CA ALA A 446 6.41 15.17 -12.17
C ALA A 446 5.55 16.16 -11.35
N VAL A 447 5.03 15.76 -10.20
CA VAL A 447 4.29 16.63 -9.28
C VAL A 447 5.19 17.76 -8.77
N ILE A 448 6.39 17.45 -8.30
CA ILE A 448 7.35 18.48 -7.83
C ILE A 448 7.76 19.40 -8.98
N ALA A 449 8.07 18.83 -10.16
CA ALA A 449 8.38 19.61 -11.35
C ALA A 449 7.25 20.55 -11.78
N ALA A 450 5.98 20.13 -11.61
CA ALA A 450 4.82 20.95 -11.92
C ALA A 450 4.64 22.12 -10.93
N PHE A 451 4.87 21.91 -9.63
CA PHE A 451 4.93 23.01 -8.66
C PHE A 451 6.02 24.03 -9.01
N ASN A 452 7.23 23.56 -9.33
CA ASN A 452 8.33 24.43 -9.74
C ASN A 452 7.99 25.19 -11.03
N ALA A 453 7.37 24.53 -12.02
CA ALA A 453 6.92 25.15 -13.25
C ALA A 453 5.81 26.20 -13.04
N SER A 454 5.04 26.10 -11.95
CA SER A 454 4.06 27.11 -11.53
C SER A 454 4.67 28.31 -10.81
N GLY A 455 6.01 28.37 -10.68
CA GLY A 455 6.74 29.44 -10.02
C GLY A 455 6.86 29.30 -8.50
N ARG A 456 6.61 28.11 -7.93
CA ARG A 456 6.67 27.82 -6.51
C ARG A 456 7.97 27.11 -6.13
N HIS A 457 8.54 27.45 -5.00
CA HIS A 457 9.68 26.76 -4.43
C HIS A 457 9.20 25.60 -3.55
N THR A 458 9.70 24.40 -3.80
CA THR A 458 9.22 23.20 -3.12
C THR A 458 10.26 22.62 -2.16
N LEU A 459 9.77 22.13 -1.00
CA LEU A 459 10.48 21.22 -0.12
C LEU A 459 9.83 19.84 -0.28
N MET A 460 10.64 18.79 -0.52
CA MET A 460 10.16 17.40 -0.50
C MET A 460 10.76 16.66 0.68
N CYS A 461 9.89 16.12 1.52
CA CYS A 461 10.21 15.23 2.62
C CYS A 461 9.79 13.80 2.28
N GLY A 462 10.72 12.86 2.30
CA GLY A 462 10.49 11.44 2.06
C GLY A 462 11.64 10.62 2.62
N ASP A 463 11.41 9.33 2.90
CA ASP A 463 12.38 8.42 3.51
C ASP A 463 12.80 7.28 2.56
N GLY A 464 12.13 7.16 1.42
CA GLY A 464 12.30 6.05 0.49
C GLY A 464 13.14 6.36 -0.75
N THR A 465 13.67 5.31 -1.37
CA THR A 465 14.31 5.38 -2.70
C THR A 465 13.35 5.87 -3.78
N ASN A 466 12.04 5.76 -3.53
CA ASN A 466 10.96 6.22 -4.40
C ASN A 466 10.88 7.75 -4.51
N ASP A 467 11.47 8.48 -3.58
CA ASP A 467 11.43 9.94 -3.49
C ASP A 467 12.66 10.62 -4.06
N VAL A 468 13.73 9.86 -4.34
CA VAL A 468 15.02 10.41 -4.82
C VAL A 468 14.88 11.26 -6.08
N GLY A 469 14.02 10.85 -7.03
CA GLY A 469 13.78 11.62 -8.24
C GLY A 469 13.09 12.95 -7.96
N ALA A 470 12.11 12.97 -7.08
CA ALA A 470 11.37 14.15 -6.66
C ALA A 470 12.27 15.15 -5.91
N VAL A 471 13.06 14.64 -4.98
CA VAL A 471 14.03 15.44 -4.17
C VAL A 471 15.12 16.08 -5.02
N ARG A 472 15.54 15.43 -6.12
CA ARG A 472 16.57 15.95 -7.03
C ARG A 472 16.09 17.00 -8.02
N GLN A 473 14.79 17.34 -8.03
CA GLN A 473 14.29 18.38 -8.92
C GLN A 473 14.93 19.74 -8.63
N PRO A 474 15.22 20.56 -9.66
CA PRO A 474 15.68 21.94 -9.46
C PRO A 474 14.73 22.70 -8.54
N PHE A 475 15.27 23.49 -7.62
CA PHE A 475 14.55 24.26 -6.61
C PHE A 475 13.79 23.43 -5.55
N CYS A 476 14.02 22.11 -5.51
CA CYS A 476 13.53 21.28 -4.41
C CYS A 476 14.56 21.29 -3.26
N LEU A 477 14.09 21.53 -2.04
CA LEU A 477 14.86 21.41 -0.81
C LEU A 477 14.56 20.04 -0.18
N MET A 478 15.57 19.44 0.45
CA MET A 478 15.44 18.20 1.23
C MET A 478 15.17 18.50 2.69
#